data_a86b72fb2827708df2cf616619fe68ab
#
_entry.id   a86b72fb2827708df2cf616619fe68ab
#
_cell.length_a   1.000
_cell.length_b   1.000
_cell.length_c   1.000
_cell.angle_alpha   90.00
_cell.angle_beta   90.00
_cell.angle_gamma   90.00
#
_symmetry.space_group_name_H-M   'P 1'
#
loop_
_entity.id
_entity.type
_entity.pdbx_description
1 polymer ?
#
loop_
_entity_poly.entity_id
_entity_poly.type
_entity_poly.pdbx_seq_one_letter_code
_entity_poly.pdbx_strand_id
1 'polypeptide(L)'
;MFKPKALYCENNIENYVLGRELLEKYSDVPRVMIDNHNNIEEMRKKQNKDFADMKRNLIIGVRKTHKFVPNHKTSDFLVPYTSSGCTAMCMYCYLVCNYNKCAYLRLFVNREEMLDKIIRTAQNSEKDLTFEIGSNSDLILENTITNNLVWTIENFANTSKGHLTLPTKFDMVDDILPLKHNGKVTIRVSVNPEEIINKVEFGTSRLKNRVQAINKLADADYPIGILIAPVILIENWKELYSNLIKYLYENLSEKAKKQAFFEIIFMTYSFVHRAINTEAFPNAIDLYNPELMRGRGRGKYMYKDYIREEGEKFLREEMHKYFPHNQIEYVV
;
A
#
# COMPACT_ATOMS: atom_id res chain seq x y z
N MET A 1 14.35 11.33 -1.58
CA MET A 1 13.47 11.87 -0.51
C MET A 1 12.35 12.68 -1.14
N PHE A 2 11.12 12.50 -0.69
CA PHE A 2 9.95 13.26 -1.19
C PHE A 2 10.09 14.75 -0.85
N LYS A 3 10.00 15.63 -1.87
CA LYS A 3 9.98 17.09 -1.70
C LYS A 3 8.61 17.60 -2.10
N PRO A 4 7.76 17.97 -1.14
CA PRO A 4 6.44 18.51 -1.45
C PRO A 4 6.54 19.90 -2.10
N LYS A 5 5.59 20.20 -2.99
CA LYS A 5 5.44 21.53 -3.61
C LYS A 5 4.82 22.53 -2.64
N ALA A 6 3.89 22.06 -1.81
CA ALA A 6 3.25 22.83 -0.75
C ALA A 6 2.83 21.91 0.40
N LEU A 7 2.80 22.47 1.61
CA LEU A 7 2.23 21.83 2.79
C LEU A 7 0.84 22.43 3.06
N TYR A 8 -0.14 21.57 3.26
CA TYR A 8 -1.47 21.94 3.74
C TYR A 8 -1.61 21.48 5.18
N CYS A 9 -1.62 22.41 6.14
CA CYS A 9 -1.47 22.12 7.56
C CYS A 9 -2.73 22.51 8.35
N GLU A 10 -3.25 21.58 9.16
CA GLU A 10 -4.26 21.93 10.18
C GLU A 10 -3.63 22.76 11.31
N ASN A 11 -4.39 23.68 11.90
CA ASN A 11 -3.90 24.65 12.89
C ASN A 11 -3.34 24.01 14.18
N ASN A 12 -3.73 22.78 14.50
CA ASN A 12 -3.40 22.10 15.77
C ASN A 12 -2.23 21.12 15.66
N ILE A 13 -1.57 20.99 14.53
CA ILE A 13 -0.48 20.01 14.34
C ILE A 13 0.74 20.33 15.21
N GLU A 14 0.97 21.58 15.55
CA GLU A 14 2.09 22.02 16.41
C GLU A 14 1.99 21.52 17.86
N ASN A 15 0.80 21.08 18.29
CA ASN A 15 0.60 20.46 19.59
C ASN A 15 1.28 19.07 19.70
N TYR A 16 1.66 18.47 18.58
CA TYR A 16 2.26 17.15 18.49
C TYR A 16 3.76 17.25 18.14
N VAL A 17 4.57 16.36 18.72
CA VAL A 17 6.01 16.31 18.45
C VAL A 17 6.28 16.15 16.96
N LEU A 18 5.66 15.14 16.34
CA LEU A 18 5.81 14.87 14.90
C LEU A 18 5.39 16.08 14.05
N GLY A 19 4.37 16.82 14.46
CA GLY A 19 3.92 18.01 13.73
C GLY A 19 5.01 19.09 13.70
N ARG A 20 5.65 19.37 14.83
CA ARG A 20 6.77 20.33 14.91
C ARG A 20 7.98 19.87 14.08
N GLU A 21 8.35 18.59 14.17
CA GLU A 21 9.43 17.99 13.39
C GLU A 21 9.20 18.12 11.87
N LEU A 22 7.97 17.90 11.41
CA LEU A 22 7.62 18.05 9.99
C LEU A 22 7.64 19.49 9.53
N LEU A 23 7.19 20.43 10.38
CA LEU A 23 7.22 21.85 10.08
C LEU A 23 8.67 22.41 10.01
N GLU A 24 9.56 21.89 10.84
CA GLU A 24 10.99 22.19 10.79
C GLU A 24 11.65 21.58 9.55
N LYS A 25 11.42 20.28 9.29
CA LYS A 25 11.96 19.54 8.15
C LYS A 25 11.63 20.20 6.80
N TYR A 26 10.46 20.80 6.69
CA TYR A 26 9.96 21.46 5.49
C TYR A 26 9.81 22.98 5.66
N SER A 27 10.72 23.60 6.41
CA SER A 27 10.67 25.05 6.68
C SER A 27 10.78 25.92 5.44
N ASP A 28 11.39 25.40 4.37
CA ASP A 28 11.55 26.04 3.07
C ASP A 28 10.37 25.83 2.10
N VAL A 29 9.38 25.02 2.50
CA VAL A 29 8.22 24.70 1.65
C VAL A 29 7.05 25.63 1.96
N PRO A 30 6.37 26.21 0.94
CA PRO A 30 5.18 27.04 1.15
C PRO A 30 4.11 26.33 1.96
N ARG A 31 3.55 27.03 2.97
CA ARG A 31 2.51 26.50 3.86
C ARG A 31 1.17 27.15 3.59
N VAL A 32 0.13 26.33 3.55
CA VAL A 32 -1.27 26.71 3.46
C VAL A 32 -1.99 26.19 4.69
N MET A 33 -2.55 27.08 5.50
CA MET A 33 -3.33 26.68 6.66
C MET A 33 -4.72 26.22 6.23
N ILE A 34 -5.19 25.10 6.77
CA ILE A 34 -6.49 24.50 6.44
C ILE A 34 -7.26 24.14 7.72
N ASP A 35 -8.58 24.20 7.66
CA ASP A 35 -9.44 23.83 8.78
C ASP A 35 -9.63 22.29 8.87
N ASN A 36 -9.57 21.61 7.72
CA ASN A 36 -9.87 20.17 7.66
C ASN A 36 -9.14 19.50 6.50
N HIS A 37 -8.31 18.49 6.84
CA HIS A 37 -7.56 17.68 5.88
C HIS A 37 -8.45 16.88 4.90
N ASN A 38 -9.74 16.71 5.16
CA ASN A 38 -10.68 16.02 4.26
C ASN A 38 -11.35 16.95 3.26
N ASN A 39 -11.27 18.27 3.45
CA ASN A 39 -11.95 19.25 2.61
C ASN A 39 -11.03 20.42 2.26
N ILE A 40 -10.22 20.23 1.22
CA ILE A 40 -9.35 21.29 0.68
C ILE A 40 -9.96 21.77 -0.62
N GLU A 41 -10.67 22.91 -0.55
CA GLU A 41 -11.50 23.43 -1.65
C GLU A 41 -10.68 23.71 -2.91
N GLU A 42 -9.48 24.27 -2.77
CA GLU A 42 -8.56 24.53 -3.88
C GLU A 42 -8.24 23.25 -4.65
N MET A 43 -7.94 22.14 -3.95
CA MET A 43 -7.64 20.87 -4.58
C MET A 43 -8.86 20.22 -5.25
N ARG A 44 -10.06 20.45 -4.70
CA ARG A 44 -11.30 19.94 -5.30
C ARG A 44 -11.61 20.58 -6.66
N LYS A 45 -11.19 21.80 -6.88
CA LYS A 45 -11.40 22.53 -8.14
C LYS A 45 -10.42 22.10 -9.25
N LYS A 46 -9.33 21.40 -8.90
CA LYS A 46 -8.36 20.90 -9.88
C LYS A 46 -8.98 19.89 -10.83
N GLN A 47 -8.49 19.88 -12.07
CA GLN A 47 -8.91 18.91 -13.10
C GLN A 47 -8.13 17.60 -13.00
N ASN A 48 -8.61 16.53 -13.64
CA ASN A 48 -7.91 15.26 -13.63
C ASN A 48 -6.52 15.35 -14.28
N LYS A 49 -6.32 16.21 -15.29
CA LYS A 49 -5.01 16.45 -15.90
C LYS A 49 -3.96 16.97 -14.90
N ASP A 50 -4.40 17.59 -13.79
CA ASP A 50 -3.51 18.12 -12.75
C ASP A 50 -3.12 17.03 -11.72
N PHE A 51 -3.51 15.77 -11.95
CA PHE A 51 -3.34 14.65 -11.02
C PHE A 51 -1.90 14.51 -10.50
N ALA A 52 -0.92 14.50 -11.40
CA ALA A 52 0.49 14.36 -11.03
C ALA A 52 0.99 15.56 -10.18
N ASP A 53 0.55 16.78 -10.50
CA ASP A 53 0.92 17.97 -9.72
C ASP A 53 0.28 17.95 -8.33
N MET A 54 -0.98 17.54 -8.22
CA MET A 54 -1.67 17.39 -6.93
C MET A 54 -0.98 16.36 -6.02
N LYS A 55 -0.41 15.27 -6.58
CA LYS A 55 0.35 14.26 -5.84
C LYS A 55 1.63 14.79 -5.20
N ARG A 56 2.10 15.96 -5.62
CA ARG A 56 3.27 16.61 -5.04
C ARG A 56 2.96 17.45 -3.80
N ASN A 57 1.70 17.58 -3.40
CA ASN A 57 1.32 18.25 -2.17
C ASN A 57 1.33 17.29 -0.99
N LEU A 58 1.66 17.80 0.19
CA LEU A 58 1.63 17.07 1.45
C LEU A 58 0.61 17.69 2.38
N ILE A 59 -0.30 16.88 2.88
CA ILE A 59 -1.28 17.33 3.86
C ILE A 59 -0.86 16.81 5.24
N ILE A 60 -0.88 17.66 6.24
CA ILE A 60 -0.53 17.32 7.62
C ILE A 60 -1.72 17.69 8.51
N GLY A 61 -2.23 16.72 9.24
CA GLY A 61 -3.41 16.91 10.08
C GLY A 61 -3.44 15.99 11.29
N VAL A 62 -4.54 16.05 12.03
CA VAL A 62 -4.81 15.21 13.20
C VAL A 62 -5.95 14.26 12.87
N ARG A 63 -5.72 12.96 13.02
CA ARG A 63 -6.77 11.95 12.80
C ARG A 63 -7.74 11.92 13.98
N LYS A 64 -8.98 12.27 13.72
CA LYS A 64 -10.06 12.32 14.75
C LYS A 64 -10.79 10.98 14.92
N THR A 65 -10.79 10.14 13.88
CA THR A 65 -11.55 8.87 13.88
C THR A 65 -10.61 7.69 13.73
N HIS A 66 -10.62 6.83 14.75
CA HIS A 66 -9.80 5.62 14.82
C HIS A 66 -10.70 4.36 14.80
N LYS A 67 -11.64 4.28 13.86
CA LYS A 67 -12.54 3.14 13.73
C LYS A 67 -11.84 2.01 12.96
N PHE A 68 -11.68 0.86 13.62
CA PHE A 68 -11.20 -0.36 12.99
C PHE A 68 -12.32 -0.98 12.15
N VAL A 69 -11.95 -1.50 10.99
CA VAL A 69 -12.86 -2.19 10.08
C VAL A 69 -12.55 -3.68 10.15
N PRO A 70 -13.51 -4.55 10.50
CA PRO A 70 -13.29 -6.00 10.49
C PRO A 70 -12.78 -6.49 9.14
N ASN A 71 -11.83 -7.39 9.17
CA ASN A 71 -11.26 -8.06 8.00
C ASN A 71 -11.21 -9.57 8.28
N HIS A 72 -11.19 -10.37 7.22
CA HIS A 72 -11.21 -11.83 7.30
C HIS A 72 -10.19 -12.47 6.35
N LYS A 73 -9.13 -11.73 6.02
CA LYS A 73 -8.02 -12.20 5.18
C LYS A 73 -6.80 -12.44 6.06
N THR A 74 -5.72 -11.74 5.80
CA THR A 74 -4.47 -11.83 6.56
C THR A 74 -4.43 -10.98 7.83
N SER A 75 -5.54 -10.32 8.17
CA SER A 75 -5.68 -9.56 9.40
C SER A 75 -7.12 -9.63 9.93
N ASP A 76 -7.30 -9.40 11.23
CA ASP A 76 -8.62 -9.27 11.86
C ASP A 76 -9.23 -7.90 11.61
N PHE A 77 -8.39 -6.87 11.52
CA PHE A 77 -8.83 -5.48 11.32
C PHE A 77 -7.98 -4.73 10.30
N LEU A 78 -8.66 -3.92 9.47
CA LEU A 78 -8.05 -2.83 8.72
C LEU A 78 -8.06 -1.59 9.61
N VAL A 79 -6.89 -1.02 9.84
CA VAL A 79 -6.71 0.10 10.78
C VAL A 79 -6.32 1.37 10.04
N PRO A 80 -7.12 2.43 10.09
CA PRO A 80 -6.67 3.76 9.67
C PRO A 80 -5.53 4.21 10.58
N TYR A 81 -4.34 4.38 10.01
CA TYR A 81 -3.11 4.64 10.78
C TYR A 81 -2.51 6.01 10.45
N THR A 82 -1.22 6.15 10.59
CA THR A 82 -0.46 7.42 10.53
C THR A 82 -0.52 8.14 9.20
N SER A 83 -0.98 7.49 8.14
CA SER A 83 -1.18 8.15 6.85
C SER A 83 -2.40 7.66 6.08
N SER A 84 -2.74 8.40 5.04
CA SER A 84 -3.65 7.97 3.98
C SER A 84 -3.25 8.59 2.64
N GLY A 85 -3.54 7.88 1.55
CA GLY A 85 -3.03 8.26 0.23
C GLY A 85 -1.58 7.86 0.05
N CYS A 86 -1.00 8.21 -1.10
CA CYS A 86 0.35 7.81 -1.47
C CYS A 86 0.88 8.78 -2.53
N THR A 87 2.19 8.89 -2.69
CA THR A 87 2.81 9.69 -3.74
C THR A 87 2.85 8.99 -5.10
N ALA A 88 2.74 7.64 -5.11
CA ALA A 88 2.66 6.88 -6.35
C ALA A 88 1.34 7.14 -7.12
N MET A 89 1.37 6.86 -8.41
CA MET A 89 0.29 7.15 -9.34
C MET A 89 -0.17 5.87 -10.07
N CYS A 90 -0.37 4.78 -9.31
CA CYS A 90 -0.87 3.54 -9.88
C CYS A 90 -2.26 3.76 -10.50
N MET A 91 -2.44 3.37 -11.75
CA MET A 91 -3.66 3.62 -12.53
C MET A 91 -4.91 2.89 -12.01
N TYR A 92 -4.74 1.88 -11.17
CA TYR A 92 -5.81 1.10 -10.53
C TYR A 92 -6.03 1.47 -9.06
N CYS A 93 -5.37 2.50 -8.54
CA CYS A 93 -5.36 2.81 -7.11
C CYS A 93 -6.74 3.14 -6.57
N TYR A 94 -7.34 2.23 -5.79
CA TYR A 94 -8.69 2.40 -5.25
C TYR A 94 -8.85 3.63 -4.34
N LEU A 95 -7.75 4.16 -3.81
CA LEU A 95 -7.77 5.35 -2.95
C LEU A 95 -8.28 6.58 -3.68
N VAL A 96 -8.13 6.66 -5.00
CA VAL A 96 -8.68 7.79 -5.80
C VAL A 96 -10.20 7.84 -5.77
N CYS A 97 -10.87 6.70 -5.55
CA CYS A 97 -12.31 6.62 -5.41
C CYS A 97 -12.81 7.14 -4.06
N ASN A 98 -11.95 7.13 -3.05
CA ASN A 98 -12.31 7.47 -1.67
C ASN A 98 -11.88 8.89 -1.28
N TYR A 99 -10.88 9.46 -1.95
CA TYR A 99 -10.21 10.69 -1.53
C TYR A 99 -10.18 11.75 -2.65
N ASN A 100 -11.33 12.32 -2.99
CA ASN A 100 -11.39 13.52 -3.82
C ASN A 100 -10.45 13.49 -5.04
N LYS A 101 -10.59 12.48 -5.90
CA LYS A 101 -9.86 12.30 -7.16
C LYS A 101 -8.37 11.97 -7.05
N CYS A 102 -7.62 12.47 -6.06
CA CYS A 102 -6.16 12.45 -6.14
C CYS A 102 -5.46 11.47 -5.19
N ALA A 103 -6.10 11.06 -4.10
CA ALA A 103 -5.44 10.23 -3.07
C ALA A 103 -4.01 10.71 -2.71
N TYR A 104 -3.82 12.03 -2.61
CA TYR A 104 -2.56 12.63 -2.19
C TYR A 104 -2.17 12.17 -0.78
N LEU A 105 -0.88 12.26 -0.45
CA LEU A 105 -0.39 11.82 0.85
C LEU A 105 -0.86 12.77 1.95
N ARG A 106 -1.57 12.21 2.94
CA ARG A 106 -1.91 12.86 4.21
C ARG A 106 -1.17 12.18 5.33
N LEU A 107 -0.51 12.93 6.17
CA LEU A 107 0.16 12.48 7.37
C LEU A 107 -0.66 12.92 8.60
N PHE A 108 -0.76 12.04 9.57
CA PHE A 108 -1.46 12.30 10.82
C PHE A 108 -0.47 12.27 11.98
N VAL A 109 -0.39 13.40 12.70
CA VAL A 109 0.67 13.63 13.68
C VAL A 109 0.42 13.03 15.06
N ASN A 110 -0.80 12.55 15.34
CA ASN A 110 -1.18 11.94 16.62
C ASN A 110 -0.97 10.42 16.64
N ARG A 111 0.23 9.97 16.26
CA ARG A 111 0.60 8.55 16.14
C ARG A 111 0.47 7.79 17.47
N GLU A 112 0.74 8.45 18.59
CA GLU A 112 0.67 7.87 19.93
C GLU A 112 -0.74 7.39 20.25
N GLU A 113 -1.76 8.22 19.99
CA GLU A 113 -3.17 7.89 20.22
C GLU A 113 -3.62 6.67 19.38
N MET A 114 -3.11 6.58 18.13
CA MET A 114 -3.47 5.49 17.23
C MET A 114 -2.84 4.17 17.65
N LEU A 115 -1.55 4.18 18.00
CA LEU A 115 -0.85 2.98 18.46
C LEU A 115 -1.41 2.49 19.79
N ASP A 116 -1.67 3.39 20.72
CA ASP A 116 -2.26 3.10 22.03
C ASP A 116 -3.60 2.36 21.87
N LYS A 117 -4.43 2.80 20.92
CA LYS A 117 -5.71 2.13 20.64
C LYS A 117 -5.50 0.70 20.12
N ILE A 118 -4.51 0.47 19.23
CA ILE A 118 -4.17 -0.88 18.74
C ILE A 118 -3.76 -1.76 19.93
N ILE A 119 -2.82 -1.28 20.74
CA ILE A 119 -2.30 -2.02 21.89
C ILE A 119 -3.41 -2.38 22.87
N ARG A 120 -4.25 -1.42 23.27
CA ARG A 120 -5.38 -1.68 24.16
C ARG A 120 -6.38 -2.67 23.58
N THR A 121 -6.66 -2.58 22.27
CA THR A 121 -7.57 -3.53 21.61
C THR A 121 -6.98 -4.94 21.62
N ALA A 122 -5.69 -5.09 21.34
CA ALA A 122 -5.01 -6.38 21.41
C ALA A 122 -5.00 -6.98 22.82
N GLN A 123 -4.67 -6.16 23.82
CA GLN A 123 -4.61 -6.59 25.23
C GLN A 123 -5.96 -7.05 25.79
N ASN A 124 -7.05 -6.37 25.40
CA ASN A 124 -8.41 -6.67 25.85
C ASN A 124 -9.07 -7.82 25.06
N SER A 125 -8.41 -8.35 24.05
CA SER A 125 -8.93 -9.49 23.27
C SER A 125 -8.52 -10.82 23.88
N GLU A 126 -9.42 -11.80 23.84
CA GLU A 126 -9.07 -13.20 24.14
C GLU A 126 -8.17 -13.82 23.08
N LYS A 127 -8.33 -13.39 21.83
CA LYS A 127 -7.54 -13.85 20.68
C LYS A 127 -6.30 -12.99 20.48
N ASP A 128 -5.27 -13.56 19.91
CA ASP A 128 -4.12 -12.82 19.41
C ASP A 128 -4.48 -12.20 18.05
N LEU A 129 -4.68 -10.88 18.03
CA LEU A 129 -5.23 -10.14 16.89
C LEU A 129 -4.13 -9.63 15.96
N THR A 130 -4.42 -9.66 14.66
CA THR A 130 -3.59 -9.04 13.62
C THR A 130 -4.25 -7.78 13.07
N PHE A 131 -3.50 -6.67 13.04
CA PHE A 131 -3.95 -5.36 12.58
C PHE A 131 -3.21 -4.97 11.31
N GLU A 132 -3.96 -4.72 10.23
CA GLU A 132 -3.38 -4.18 9.00
C GLU A 132 -3.35 -2.65 9.06
N ILE A 133 -2.15 -2.08 9.16
CA ILE A 133 -1.93 -0.64 9.37
C ILE A 133 -1.57 0.14 8.10
N GLY A 134 -1.51 -0.50 6.94
CA GLY A 134 -1.08 0.11 5.67
C GLY A 134 -2.13 0.07 4.55
N SER A 135 -3.38 -0.34 4.82
CA SER A 135 -4.40 -0.50 3.78
C SER A 135 -4.78 0.80 3.04
N ASN A 136 -4.64 1.95 3.68
CA ASN A 136 -5.01 3.26 3.12
C ASN A 136 -3.80 4.09 2.64
N SER A 137 -2.60 3.52 2.65
CA SER A 137 -1.35 4.22 2.42
C SER A 137 -0.24 3.23 2.06
N ASP A 138 1.00 3.70 1.98
CA ASP A 138 2.19 2.86 1.99
C ASP A 138 3.13 3.35 3.10
N LEU A 139 3.27 2.55 4.16
CA LEU A 139 4.01 2.95 5.35
C LEU A 139 5.54 2.87 5.17
N ILE A 140 6.04 2.08 4.23
CA ILE A 140 7.47 2.08 3.86
C ILE A 140 7.82 3.42 3.22
N LEU A 141 6.98 3.91 2.29
CA LEU A 141 7.14 5.24 1.73
C LEU A 141 7.01 6.32 2.80
N GLU A 142 5.97 6.26 3.63
CA GLU A 142 5.74 7.24 4.71
C GLU A 142 6.95 7.33 5.64
N ASN A 143 7.56 6.20 5.99
CA ASN A 143 8.70 6.13 6.90
C ASN A 143 9.87 7.02 6.44
N THR A 144 10.10 7.16 5.13
CA THR A 144 11.14 8.05 4.58
C THR A 144 10.89 9.54 4.88
N ILE A 145 9.67 9.88 5.28
CA ILE A 145 9.26 11.26 5.60
C ILE A 145 9.20 11.47 7.11
N THR A 146 8.60 10.54 7.84
CA THR A 146 8.18 10.71 9.24
C THR A 146 8.94 9.86 10.24
N ASN A 147 9.62 8.82 9.78
CA ASN A 147 10.18 7.75 10.63
C ASN A 147 9.12 7.02 11.51
N ASN A 148 7.85 7.11 11.14
CA ASN A 148 6.75 6.56 11.92
C ASN A 148 6.75 5.03 12.00
N LEU A 149 7.19 4.33 10.94
CA LEU A 149 7.22 2.87 10.98
C LEU A 149 8.29 2.35 11.92
N VAL A 150 9.47 2.98 11.94
CA VAL A 150 10.53 2.69 12.91
C VAL A 150 9.98 2.90 14.33
N TRP A 151 9.43 4.07 14.60
CA TRP A 151 8.82 4.38 15.90
C TRP A 151 7.72 3.39 16.29
N THR A 152 6.88 3.00 15.34
CA THR A 152 5.79 2.03 15.57
C THR A 152 6.35 0.66 15.96
N ILE A 153 7.35 0.15 15.24
CA ILE A 153 7.95 -1.15 15.50
C ILE A 153 8.59 -1.16 16.90
N GLU A 154 9.38 -0.14 17.24
CA GLU A 154 10.05 -0.01 18.54
C GLU A 154 9.07 0.00 19.72
N ASN A 155 7.92 0.68 19.56
CA ASN A 155 6.92 0.80 20.61
C ASN A 155 5.94 -0.38 20.67
N PHE A 156 5.78 -1.13 19.57
CA PHE A 156 4.85 -2.27 19.51
C PHE A 156 5.53 -3.62 19.77
N ALA A 157 6.77 -3.80 19.42
CA ALA A 157 7.46 -5.09 19.42
C ALA A 157 7.49 -5.78 20.80
N ASN A 158 7.48 -5.02 21.90
CA ASN A 158 7.53 -5.54 23.26
C ASN A 158 6.16 -5.73 23.90
N THR A 159 5.05 -5.52 23.17
CA THR A 159 3.71 -5.81 23.66
C THR A 159 3.50 -7.32 23.89
N SER A 160 2.66 -7.70 24.84
CA SER A 160 2.40 -9.12 25.13
C SER A 160 1.55 -9.79 24.05
N LYS A 161 0.62 -9.05 23.43
CA LYS A 161 -0.34 -9.53 22.42
C LYS A 161 -0.34 -8.66 21.18
N GLY A 162 -0.81 -9.23 20.08
CA GLY A 162 -1.09 -8.55 18.83
C GLY A 162 0.05 -8.63 17.82
N HIS A 163 -0.34 -8.57 16.56
CA HIS A 163 0.54 -8.54 15.39
C HIS A 163 0.15 -7.38 14.49
N LEU A 164 1.15 -6.78 13.82
CA LEU A 164 0.94 -5.78 12.78
C LEU A 164 1.23 -6.39 11.42
N THR A 165 0.50 -5.96 10.42
CA THR A 165 0.83 -6.28 9.03
C THR A 165 0.63 -5.07 8.13
N LEU A 166 1.45 -4.94 7.10
CA LEU A 166 1.37 -3.84 6.14
C LEU A 166 1.81 -4.26 4.74
N PRO A 167 1.05 -3.88 3.70
CA PRO A 167 1.45 -4.06 2.32
C PRO A 167 2.33 -2.90 1.86
N THR A 168 3.26 -3.16 0.92
CA THR A 168 4.07 -2.12 0.27
C THR A 168 4.37 -2.43 -1.19
N LYS A 169 4.61 -1.37 -1.98
CA LYS A 169 5.17 -1.43 -3.34
C LYS A 169 6.54 -0.72 -3.42
N PHE A 170 7.15 -0.48 -2.27
CA PHE A 170 8.43 0.22 -2.16
C PHE A 170 9.50 -0.65 -1.52
N ASP A 171 10.75 -0.30 -1.77
CA ASP A 171 11.95 -1.04 -1.39
C ASP A 171 12.78 -0.38 -0.28
N MET A 172 12.35 0.79 0.22
CA MET A 172 13.08 1.55 1.24
C MET A 172 12.92 0.94 2.64
N VAL A 173 13.40 -0.28 2.84
CA VAL A 173 13.24 -1.05 4.09
C VAL A 173 14.43 -0.96 5.04
N ASP A 174 15.54 -0.33 4.63
CA ASP A 174 16.81 -0.39 5.34
C ASP A 174 16.72 0.12 6.79
N ASP A 175 15.90 1.15 7.05
CA ASP A 175 15.73 1.73 8.39
C ASP A 175 15.05 0.77 9.39
N ILE A 176 14.27 -0.21 8.89
CA ILE A 176 13.57 -1.16 9.77
C ILE A 176 14.34 -2.47 9.99
N LEU A 177 15.33 -2.79 9.16
CA LEU A 177 16.08 -4.04 9.25
C LEU A 177 16.76 -4.29 10.59
N PRO A 178 17.39 -3.27 11.24
CA PRO A 178 18.11 -3.48 12.52
C PRO A 178 17.17 -3.56 13.73
N LEU A 179 15.86 -3.37 13.56
CA LEU A 179 14.93 -3.26 14.66
C LEU A 179 14.59 -4.62 15.29
N LYS A 180 14.45 -4.63 16.61
CA LYS A 180 13.97 -5.81 17.34
C LYS A 180 12.46 -5.90 17.24
N HIS A 181 11.94 -6.51 16.17
CA HIS A 181 10.49 -6.63 15.90
C HIS A 181 9.82 -7.83 16.56
N ASN A 182 10.59 -8.78 17.13
CA ASN A 182 10.11 -9.99 17.83
C ASN A 182 9.10 -10.84 17.02
N GLY A 183 9.18 -10.85 15.70
CA GLY A 183 8.25 -11.57 14.80
C GLY A 183 6.83 -10.98 14.75
N LYS A 184 6.59 -9.82 15.36
CA LYS A 184 5.25 -9.22 15.49
C LYS A 184 4.81 -8.34 14.32
N VAL A 185 5.69 -8.09 13.36
CA VAL A 185 5.41 -7.20 12.24
C VAL A 185 5.66 -7.93 10.93
N THR A 186 4.60 -8.20 10.19
CA THR A 186 4.66 -8.87 8.88
C THR A 186 4.69 -7.83 7.78
N ILE A 187 5.71 -7.88 6.93
CA ILE A 187 5.82 -7.01 5.76
C ILE A 187 5.36 -7.79 4.52
N ARG A 188 4.39 -7.25 3.81
CA ARG A 188 3.82 -7.88 2.62
C ARG A 188 4.20 -7.07 1.38
N VAL A 189 5.14 -7.59 0.59
CA VAL A 189 5.66 -6.88 -0.59
C VAL A 189 4.86 -7.25 -1.83
N SER A 190 4.27 -6.25 -2.46
CA SER A 190 3.51 -6.42 -3.70
C SER A 190 4.45 -6.52 -4.89
N VAL A 191 4.25 -7.52 -5.74
CA VAL A 191 5.01 -7.76 -6.97
C VAL A 191 4.08 -7.82 -8.17
N ASN A 192 4.62 -7.44 -9.33
CA ASN A 192 3.97 -7.55 -10.63
C ASN A 192 5.04 -7.77 -11.71
N PRO A 193 4.68 -8.29 -12.90
CA PRO A 193 5.59 -8.28 -14.04
C PRO A 193 6.16 -6.87 -14.28
N GLU A 194 7.45 -6.79 -14.60
CA GLU A 194 8.14 -5.49 -14.80
C GLU A 194 7.45 -4.62 -15.86
N GLU A 195 6.83 -5.24 -16.86
CA GLU A 195 6.05 -4.55 -17.89
C GLU A 195 4.83 -3.84 -17.27
N ILE A 196 4.10 -4.52 -16.36
CA ILE A 196 2.96 -3.94 -15.65
C ILE A 196 3.42 -2.83 -14.71
N ILE A 197 4.52 -3.04 -13.98
CA ILE A 197 5.08 -1.99 -13.11
C ILE A 197 5.37 -0.73 -13.94
N ASN A 198 6.01 -0.88 -15.08
CA ASN A 198 6.39 0.24 -15.95
C ASN A 198 5.21 0.97 -16.57
N LYS A 199 4.17 0.24 -16.98
CA LYS A 199 3.02 0.78 -17.72
C LYS A 199 1.88 1.27 -16.83
N VAL A 200 1.81 0.82 -15.56
CA VAL A 200 0.62 0.97 -14.72
C VAL A 200 0.93 1.46 -13.29
N GLU A 201 2.11 1.12 -12.73
CA GLU A 201 2.45 1.41 -11.33
C GLU A 201 3.41 2.60 -11.21
N PHE A 202 3.06 3.74 -11.80
CA PHE A 202 3.94 4.91 -11.85
C PHE A 202 4.37 5.40 -10.46
N GLY A 203 5.69 5.58 -10.30
CA GLY A 203 6.29 6.11 -9.06
C GLY A 203 6.46 5.09 -7.94
N THR A 204 6.31 3.79 -8.23
CA THR A 204 6.65 2.69 -7.30
C THR A 204 8.04 2.13 -7.57
N SER A 205 8.54 1.28 -6.69
CA SER A 205 9.83 0.60 -6.90
C SER A 205 9.78 -0.44 -8.02
N ARG A 206 10.91 -0.67 -8.69
CA ARG A 206 11.06 -1.69 -9.73
C ARG A 206 11.00 -3.11 -9.13
N LEU A 207 10.62 -4.11 -9.92
CA LEU A 207 10.52 -5.49 -9.47
C LEU A 207 11.82 -5.98 -8.81
N LYS A 208 12.97 -5.76 -9.45
CA LYS A 208 14.28 -6.12 -8.90
C LYS A 208 14.49 -5.59 -7.48
N ASN A 209 14.17 -4.33 -7.25
CA ASN A 209 14.36 -3.70 -5.95
C ASN A 209 13.40 -4.26 -4.90
N ARG A 210 12.14 -4.53 -5.28
CA ARG A 210 11.16 -5.18 -4.39
C ARG A 210 11.62 -6.57 -3.95
N VAL A 211 12.19 -7.35 -4.88
CA VAL A 211 12.74 -8.69 -4.57
C VAL A 211 13.97 -8.58 -3.67
N GLN A 212 14.84 -7.60 -3.87
CA GLN A 212 15.95 -7.33 -2.96
C GLN A 212 15.46 -6.93 -1.56
N ALA A 213 14.40 -6.12 -1.47
CA ALA A 213 13.80 -5.75 -0.18
C ALA A 213 13.21 -6.98 0.53
N ILE A 214 12.55 -7.90 -0.19
CA ILE A 214 12.07 -9.17 0.37
C ILE A 214 13.23 -9.98 0.95
N ASN A 215 14.34 -10.11 0.23
CA ASN A 215 15.51 -10.84 0.72
C ASN A 215 16.10 -10.20 1.99
N LYS A 216 16.27 -8.88 1.99
CA LYS A 216 16.75 -8.14 3.19
C LYS A 216 15.82 -8.34 4.39
N LEU A 217 14.51 -8.27 4.20
CA LEU A 217 13.52 -8.50 5.27
C LEU A 217 13.60 -9.94 5.78
N ALA A 218 13.76 -10.93 4.88
CA ALA A 218 13.96 -12.33 5.26
C ALA A 218 15.23 -12.50 6.10
N ASP A 219 16.35 -11.90 5.67
CA ASP A 219 17.63 -11.97 6.38
C ASP A 219 17.54 -11.35 7.77
N ALA A 220 16.70 -10.31 7.94
CA ALA A 220 16.40 -9.67 9.21
C ALA A 220 15.29 -10.37 10.02
N ASP A 221 14.88 -11.58 9.66
CA ASP A 221 13.87 -12.42 10.35
C ASP A 221 12.44 -11.85 10.39
N TYR A 222 12.09 -10.87 9.55
CA TYR A 222 10.70 -10.43 9.43
C TYR A 222 9.82 -11.53 8.82
N PRO A 223 8.61 -11.79 9.36
CA PRO A 223 7.59 -12.55 8.64
C PRO A 223 7.23 -11.83 7.33
N ILE A 224 7.14 -12.58 6.21
CA ILE A 224 7.01 -12.01 4.88
C ILE A 224 5.79 -12.57 4.15
N GLY A 225 5.01 -11.67 3.54
CA GLY A 225 4.04 -11.99 2.50
C GLY A 225 4.49 -11.47 1.14
N ILE A 226 4.18 -12.19 0.08
CA ILE A 226 4.38 -11.77 -1.31
C ILE A 226 3.01 -11.65 -1.96
N LEU A 227 2.66 -10.43 -2.39
CA LEU A 227 1.37 -10.15 -3.02
C LEU A 227 1.56 -10.07 -4.54
N ILE A 228 1.01 -11.00 -5.29
CA ILE A 228 0.82 -10.85 -6.73
C ILE A 228 -0.44 -9.98 -6.91
N ALA A 229 -0.25 -8.64 -6.85
CA ALA A 229 -1.36 -7.71 -6.66
C ALA A 229 -1.14 -6.30 -7.25
N PRO A 230 -2.11 -5.86 -8.07
CA PRO A 230 -3.19 -6.66 -8.62
C PRO A 230 -2.74 -7.46 -9.84
N VAL A 231 -3.37 -8.61 -10.06
CA VAL A 231 -3.24 -9.35 -11.32
C VAL A 231 -3.98 -8.58 -12.41
N ILE A 232 -3.29 -8.23 -13.49
CA ILE A 232 -3.82 -7.46 -14.61
C ILE A 232 -3.69 -8.30 -15.88
N LEU A 233 -4.83 -8.66 -16.45
CA LEU A 233 -4.89 -9.54 -17.62
C LEU A 233 -4.84 -8.71 -18.92
N ILE A 234 -3.66 -8.17 -19.21
CA ILE A 234 -3.33 -7.54 -20.51
C ILE A 234 -2.96 -8.61 -21.53
N GLU A 235 -2.68 -8.20 -22.76
CA GLU A 235 -2.15 -9.12 -23.79
C GLU A 235 -0.93 -9.89 -23.24
N ASN A 236 -0.83 -11.17 -23.57
CA ASN A 236 0.25 -12.07 -23.12
C ASN A 236 0.41 -12.23 -21.60
N TRP A 237 -0.64 -11.96 -20.81
CA TRP A 237 -0.58 -12.03 -19.36
C TRP A 237 -0.07 -13.38 -18.82
N LYS A 238 -0.38 -14.50 -19.46
CA LYS A 238 0.11 -15.82 -19.03
C LYS A 238 1.64 -15.89 -19.06
N GLU A 239 2.23 -15.44 -20.15
CA GLU A 239 3.70 -15.39 -20.30
C GLU A 239 4.30 -14.43 -19.25
N LEU A 240 3.70 -13.26 -19.09
CA LEU A 240 4.19 -12.25 -18.14
C LEU A 240 4.19 -12.77 -16.69
N TYR A 241 3.12 -13.44 -16.26
CA TYR A 241 3.06 -13.98 -14.90
C TYR A 241 3.88 -15.26 -14.72
N SER A 242 4.02 -16.11 -15.75
CA SER A 242 4.95 -17.24 -15.72
C SER A 242 6.39 -16.75 -15.54
N ASN A 243 6.80 -15.73 -16.30
CA ASN A 243 8.11 -15.10 -16.18
C ASN A 243 8.30 -14.42 -14.81
N LEU A 244 7.27 -13.78 -14.25
CA LEU A 244 7.32 -13.22 -12.90
C LEU A 244 7.60 -14.31 -11.86
N ILE A 245 6.83 -15.40 -11.86
CA ILE A 245 6.94 -16.47 -10.88
C ILE A 245 8.32 -17.15 -10.97
N LYS A 246 8.78 -17.42 -12.19
CA LYS A 246 10.14 -17.92 -12.43
C LYS A 246 11.20 -16.95 -11.92
N TYR A 247 11.06 -15.65 -12.20
CA TYR A 247 11.98 -14.61 -11.73
C TYR A 247 12.04 -14.56 -10.20
N LEU A 248 10.89 -14.65 -9.52
CA LEU A 248 10.84 -14.73 -8.06
C LEU A 248 11.61 -15.95 -7.54
N TYR A 249 11.39 -17.11 -8.14
CA TYR A 249 12.09 -18.35 -7.75
C TYR A 249 13.62 -18.23 -7.92
N GLU A 250 14.07 -17.64 -9.00
CA GLU A 250 15.50 -17.49 -9.32
C GLU A 250 16.20 -16.42 -8.46
N ASN A 251 15.48 -15.41 -7.97
CA ASN A 251 16.09 -14.23 -7.32
C ASN A 251 15.73 -14.06 -5.83
N LEU A 252 14.78 -14.80 -5.30
CA LEU A 252 14.55 -14.87 -3.86
C LEU A 252 15.63 -15.73 -3.19
N SER A 253 16.09 -15.30 -2.01
CA SER A 253 16.99 -16.11 -1.18
C SER A 253 16.27 -17.38 -0.68
N GLU A 254 17.02 -18.42 -0.36
CA GLU A 254 16.44 -19.66 0.16
C GLU A 254 15.63 -19.43 1.44
N LYS A 255 16.07 -18.47 2.27
CA LYS A 255 15.35 -18.08 3.47
C LYS A 255 14.00 -17.43 3.14
N ALA A 256 13.98 -16.50 2.18
CA ALA A 256 12.76 -15.85 1.71
C ALA A 256 11.79 -16.87 1.08
N LYS A 257 12.27 -17.77 0.22
CA LYS A 257 11.45 -18.83 -0.37
C LYS A 257 10.81 -19.71 0.69
N LYS A 258 11.55 -20.09 1.73
CA LYS A 258 11.07 -21.01 2.76
C LYS A 258 9.98 -20.41 3.65
N GLN A 259 10.05 -19.10 3.94
CA GLN A 259 9.16 -18.48 4.92
C GLN A 259 8.02 -17.66 4.33
N ALA A 260 8.10 -17.29 3.03
CA ALA A 260 7.09 -16.46 2.42
C ALA A 260 5.76 -17.21 2.20
N PHE A 261 4.66 -16.54 2.51
CA PHE A 261 3.33 -16.89 2.01
C PHE A 261 2.93 -15.98 0.86
N PHE A 262 1.94 -16.40 0.08
CA PHE A 262 1.48 -15.67 -1.10
C PHE A 262 0.03 -15.23 -0.99
N GLU A 263 -0.28 -14.08 -1.57
CA GLU A 263 -1.63 -13.57 -1.78
C GLU A 263 -1.80 -13.23 -3.26
N ILE A 264 -2.94 -13.56 -3.85
CA ILE A 264 -3.25 -13.26 -5.25
C ILE A 264 -4.51 -12.41 -5.30
N ILE A 265 -4.40 -11.21 -5.87
CA ILE A 265 -5.50 -10.25 -5.90
C ILE A 265 -5.70 -9.79 -7.34
N PHE A 266 -6.85 -10.17 -7.95
CA PHE A 266 -7.22 -9.71 -9.28
C PHE A 266 -7.65 -8.25 -9.26
N MET A 267 -7.32 -7.53 -10.33
CA MET A 267 -7.65 -6.12 -10.46
C MET A 267 -9.17 -5.90 -10.46
N THR A 268 -9.59 -4.93 -9.64
CA THR A 268 -10.88 -4.27 -9.81
C THR A 268 -10.65 -2.85 -10.33
N TYR A 269 -11.54 -2.38 -11.19
CA TYR A 269 -11.43 -1.08 -11.83
C TYR A 269 -12.71 -0.26 -11.64
N SER A 270 -12.75 1.00 -12.04
CA SER A 270 -13.97 1.79 -11.97
C SER A 270 -13.96 2.90 -13.03
N PHE A 271 -15.15 3.44 -13.32
CA PHE A 271 -15.26 4.60 -14.20
C PHE A 271 -14.49 5.82 -13.67
N VAL A 272 -14.33 5.95 -12.34
CA VAL A 272 -13.52 7.03 -11.73
C VAL A 272 -12.06 6.89 -12.10
N HIS A 273 -11.50 5.67 -12.00
CA HIS A 273 -10.14 5.41 -12.46
C HIS A 273 -9.97 5.76 -13.93
N ARG A 274 -10.92 5.31 -14.78
CA ARG A 274 -10.86 5.55 -16.22
C ARG A 274 -10.90 7.04 -16.55
N ALA A 275 -11.81 7.79 -15.94
CA ALA A 275 -11.92 9.23 -16.14
C ALA A 275 -10.64 9.97 -15.75
N ILE A 276 -10.03 9.62 -14.60
CA ILE A 276 -8.77 10.22 -14.18
C ILE A 276 -7.64 9.84 -15.14
N ASN A 277 -7.49 8.53 -15.45
CA ASN A 277 -6.39 8.04 -16.25
C ASN A 277 -6.40 8.58 -17.68
N THR A 278 -7.58 8.71 -18.30
CA THR A 278 -7.73 9.27 -19.64
C THR A 278 -7.18 10.69 -19.75
N GLU A 279 -7.38 11.51 -18.72
CA GLU A 279 -6.91 12.90 -18.71
C GLU A 279 -5.48 13.05 -18.14
N ALA A 280 -5.15 12.27 -17.09
CA ALA A 280 -3.84 12.36 -16.42
C ALA A 280 -2.73 11.63 -17.18
N PHE A 281 -3.07 10.54 -17.87
CA PHE A 281 -2.12 9.67 -18.58
C PHE A 281 -2.61 9.33 -20.00
N PRO A 282 -2.74 10.31 -20.90
CA PRO A 282 -3.41 10.13 -22.20
C PRO A 282 -2.73 9.10 -23.11
N ASN A 283 -1.44 8.80 -22.88
CA ASN A 283 -0.66 7.83 -23.65
C ASN A 283 -0.53 6.47 -22.94
N ALA A 284 -1.16 6.29 -21.78
CA ALA A 284 -1.11 5.01 -21.06
C ALA A 284 -2.14 4.02 -21.62
N ILE A 285 -1.95 2.74 -21.28
CA ILE A 285 -2.89 1.67 -21.66
C ILE A 285 -4.26 1.89 -20.97
N ASP A 286 -5.35 1.56 -21.68
CA ASP A 286 -6.67 1.49 -21.03
C ASP A 286 -6.79 0.14 -20.28
N LEU A 287 -6.97 0.21 -18.98
CA LEU A 287 -7.13 -0.98 -18.14
C LEU A 287 -8.55 -1.55 -18.18
N TYR A 288 -9.50 -0.83 -18.77
CA TYR A 288 -10.87 -1.33 -18.95
C TYR A 288 -10.99 -2.09 -20.27
N ASN A 289 -11.31 -3.37 -20.17
CA ASN A 289 -11.62 -4.22 -21.32
C ASN A 289 -13.01 -4.84 -21.15
N PRO A 290 -14.03 -4.43 -21.96
CA PRO A 290 -15.39 -4.95 -21.86
C PRO A 290 -15.54 -6.44 -22.24
N GLU A 291 -14.57 -6.98 -23.00
CA GLU A 291 -14.55 -8.41 -23.33
C GLU A 291 -14.15 -9.26 -22.12
N LEU A 292 -13.27 -8.74 -21.27
CA LEU A 292 -12.76 -9.43 -20.09
C LEU A 292 -13.52 -9.07 -18.81
N MET A 293 -14.13 -7.86 -18.76
CA MET A 293 -14.70 -7.32 -17.53
C MET A 293 -16.23 -7.25 -17.57
N ARG A 294 -16.85 -7.28 -16.40
CA ARG A 294 -18.26 -7.04 -16.16
C ARG A 294 -18.48 -6.00 -15.07
N GLY A 295 -19.64 -5.38 -15.06
CA GLY A 295 -20.06 -4.48 -13.98
C GLY A 295 -20.27 -5.23 -12.67
N ARG A 296 -19.80 -4.61 -11.57
CA ARG A 296 -20.00 -5.08 -10.18
C ARG A 296 -20.99 -4.21 -9.40
N GLY A 297 -21.58 -3.23 -10.05
CA GLY A 297 -22.40 -2.19 -9.43
C GLY A 297 -21.60 -0.97 -8.98
N ARG A 298 -22.29 0.14 -8.76
CA ARG A 298 -21.73 1.44 -8.33
C ARG A 298 -20.55 1.93 -9.18
N GLY A 299 -20.61 1.68 -10.51
CA GLY A 299 -19.56 2.08 -11.45
C GLY A 299 -18.23 1.33 -11.29
N LYS A 300 -18.24 0.17 -10.64
CA LYS A 300 -17.08 -0.71 -10.50
C LYS A 300 -17.13 -1.85 -11.49
N TYR A 301 -15.97 -2.30 -11.93
CA TYR A 301 -15.77 -3.41 -12.86
C TYR A 301 -14.85 -4.45 -12.24
N MET A 302 -15.03 -5.70 -12.62
CA MET A 302 -14.17 -6.83 -12.27
C MET A 302 -14.08 -7.79 -13.46
N TYR A 303 -13.12 -8.67 -13.50
CA TYR A 303 -13.07 -9.71 -14.52
C TYR A 303 -14.31 -10.59 -14.44
N LYS A 304 -14.78 -11.07 -15.61
CA LYS A 304 -15.85 -12.06 -15.70
C LYS A 304 -15.43 -13.33 -14.97
N ASP A 305 -16.38 -14.06 -14.39
CA ASP A 305 -16.07 -15.18 -13.50
C ASP A 305 -15.20 -16.23 -14.18
N TYR A 306 -15.53 -16.64 -15.41
CA TYR A 306 -14.76 -17.63 -16.16
C TYR A 306 -13.33 -17.15 -16.50
N ILE A 307 -13.13 -15.85 -16.75
CA ILE A 307 -11.80 -15.25 -16.97
C ILE A 307 -10.97 -15.28 -15.69
N ARG A 308 -11.61 -14.92 -14.56
CA ARG A 308 -10.97 -14.96 -13.26
C ARG A 308 -10.60 -16.38 -12.85
N GLU A 309 -11.48 -17.35 -13.05
CA GLU A 309 -11.26 -18.77 -12.77
C GLU A 309 -10.10 -19.33 -13.61
N GLU A 310 -10.04 -18.98 -14.90
CA GLU A 310 -8.90 -19.34 -15.77
C GLU A 310 -7.59 -18.74 -15.23
N GLY A 311 -7.61 -17.45 -14.86
CA GLY A 311 -6.46 -16.78 -14.30
C GLY A 311 -6.00 -17.37 -12.98
N GLU A 312 -6.94 -17.67 -12.08
CA GLU A 312 -6.63 -18.31 -10.79
C GLU A 312 -6.03 -19.71 -10.98
N LYS A 313 -6.65 -20.54 -11.83
CA LYS A 313 -6.13 -21.88 -12.16
C LYS A 313 -4.71 -21.80 -12.69
N PHE A 314 -4.48 -20.96 -13.68
CA PHE A 314 -3.16 -20.77 -14.28
C PHE A 314 -2.11 -20.35 -13.23
N LEU A 315 -2.42 -19.34 -12.41
CA LEU A 315 -1.47 -18.84 -11.41
C LEU A 315 -1.16 -19.90 -10.34
N ARG A 316 -2.17 -20.67 -9.90
CA ARG A 316 -1.95 -21.77 -8.94
C ARG A 316 -1.06 -22.87 -9.54
N GLU A 317 -1.27 -23.23 -10.81
CA GLU A 317 -0.44 -24.21 -11.51
C GLU A 317 1.01 -23.71 -11.67
N GLU A 318 1.22 -22.46 -12.06
CA GLU A 318 2.56 -21.87 -12.15
C GLU A 318 3.24 -21.75 -10.78
N MET A 319 2.51 -21.32 -9.74
CA MET A 319 3.03 -21.27 -8.38
C MET A 319 3.44 -22.65 -7.88
N HIS A 320 2.65 -23.69 -8.15
CA HIS A 320 2.96 -25.05 -7.73
C HIS A 320 4.25 -25.61 -8.34
N LYS A 321 4.61 -25.18 -9.57
CA LYS A 321 5.87 -25.61 -10.21
C LYS A 321 7.12 -25.12 -9.48
N TYR A 322 7.07 -23.90 -8.96
CA TYR A 322 8.25 -23.23 -8.37
C TYR A 322 8.18 -23.15 -6.83
N PHE A 323 6.99 -23.06 -6.26
CA PHE A 323 6.74 -22.88 -4.84
C PHE A 323 5.74 -23.92 -4.29
N PRO A 324 6.01 -25.24 -4.46
CA PRO A 324 5.04 -26.29 -4.14
C PRO A 324 4.68 -26.39 -2.66
N HIS A 325 5.52 -25.84 -1.76
CA HIS A 325 5.34 -25.91 -0.31
C HIS A 325 4.88 -24.59 0.31
N ASN A 326 4.77 -23.52 -0.48
CA ASN A 326 4.36 -22.24 0.03
C ASN A 326 2.84 -22.11 0.06
N GLN A 327 2.33 -21.52 1.13
CA GLN A 327 0.91 -21.30 1.29
C GLN A 327 0.43 -20.13 0.41
N ILE A 328 -0.68 -20.33 -0.30
CA ILE A 328 -1.46 -19.26 -0.91
C ILE A 328 -2.63 -18.96 0.03
N GLU A 329 -2.52 -17.87 0.79
CA GLU A 329 -3.47 -17.51 1.84
C GLU A 329 -4.88 -17.31 1.27
N TYR A 330 -4.96 -16.57 0.16
CA TYR A 330 -6.23 -16.39 -0.55
C TYR A 330 -6.01 -15.93 -2.00
N VAL A 331 -7.08 -16.09 -2.80
CA VAL A 331 -7.21 -15.54 -4.14
C VAL A 331 -8.54 -14.78 -4.24
N VAL A 332 -8.52 -13.48 -4.61
CA VAL A 332 -9.71 -12.62 -4.69
C VAL A 332 -9.73 -11.77 -5.94
#